data_2de9efc61296436714d08feeef65feb0
#
_entry.id   2de9efc61296436714d08feeef65feb0
#
_cell.length_a   1.000
_cell.length_b   1.000
_cell.length_c   1.000
_cell.angle_alpha   90.00
_cell.angle_beta   90.00
_cell.angle_gamma   90.00
#
_symmetry.space_group_name_H-M   'P 1'
#
loop_
_entity.id
_entity.type
_entity.pdbx_description
1 polymer ?
#
loop_
_entity_poly.entity_id
_entity_poly.type
_entity_poly.pdbx_seq_one_letter_code
_entity_poly.pdbx_strand_id
1 'polypeptide(L)'
;MIVYTFAGMDIDQLYQLFLQHPSVQTDTRKLKEGDIFFALKGPNFNGNLFAKQALEAGAAYVVADETPAFKDERILLTDHALVTLQQLAGHHRRQFSIPFIAITGSNGKTTTKELVHAVLSSSYKTYTTRGNLNN
;
A
#
# COMPACT_ATOMS: atom_id res chain seq x y z
N MET A 1 -18.90 -17.46 10.71
CA MET A 1 -18.06 -16.34 11.20
C MET A 1 -16.62 -16.70 10.84
N ILE A 2 -16.13 -16.21 9.70
CA ILE A 2 -14.78 -16.55 9.22
C ILE A 2 -13.87 -15.40 9.66
N VAL A 3 -13.03 -15.64 10.63
CA VAL A 3 -11.91 -14.75 10.96
C VAL A 3 -10.82 -15.09 9.96
N TYR A 4 -10.58 -14.23 9.00
CA TYR A 4 -9.45 -14.37 8.09
C TYR A 4 -8.15 -14.08 8.84
N THR A 5 -7.55 -15.11 9.39
CA THR A 5 -6.16 -15.08 9.83
C THR A 5 -5.30 -15.30 8.57
N PHE A 6 -4.34 -14.44 8.32
CA PHE A 6 -3.43 -14.52 7.16
C PHE A 6 -2.55 -15.79 7.13
N ALA A 7 -2.57 -16.62 8.18
CA ALA A 7 -2.06 -18.00 8.12
C ALA A 7 -2.75 -18.87 7.05
N GLY A 8 -3.71 -18.31 6.28
CA GLY A 8 -4.42 -18.97 5.21
C GLY A 8 -4.88 -18.07 4.05
N MET A 9 -4.65 -16.74 4.09
CA MET A 9 -5.01 -15.85 2.97
C MET A 9 -3.79 -15.69 2.05
N ASP A 10 -3.91 -16.14 0.81
CA ASP A 10 -2.92 -15.95 -0.23
C ASP A 10 -2.88 -14.48 -0.70
N ILE A 11 -1.73 -14.05 -1.24
CA ILE A 11 -1.56 -12.71 -1.82
C ILE A 11 -2.58 -12.45 -2.94
N ASP A 12 -3.00 -13.49 -3.66
CA ASP A 12 -4.01 -13.41 -4.71
C ASP A 12 -5.37 -12.99 -4.14
N GLN A 13 -5.76 -13.50 -2.96
CA GLN A 13 -6.99 -13.10 -2.28
C GLN A 13 -6.94 -11.63 -1.81
N LEU A 14 -5.81 -11.21 -1.21
CA LEU A 14 -5.60 -9.81 -0.85
C LEU A 14 -5.64 -8.90 -2.09
N TYR A 15 -5.10 -9.38 -3.20
CA TYR A 15 -5.13 -8.66 -4.47
C TYR A 15 -6.57 -8.48 -5.00
N GLN A 16 -7.45 -9.48 -4.84
CA GLN A 16 -8.86 -9.33 -5.20
C GLN A 16 -9.56 -8.26 -4.34
N LEU A 17 -9.25 -8.18 -3.04
CA LEU A 17 -9.75 -7.09 -2.18
C LEU A 17 -9.19 -5.73 -2.63
N PHE A 18 -7.91 -5.67 -2.97
CA PHE A 18 -7.28 -4.45 -3.50
C PHE A 18 -7.93 -3.98 -4.82
N LEU A 19 -8.34 -4.88 -5.70
CA LEU A 19 -9.03 -4.49 -6.94
C LEU A 19 -10.41 -3.89 -6.68
N GLN A 20 -11.08 -4.27 -5.59
CA GLN A 20 -12.36 -3.68 -5.16
C GLN A 20 -12.14 -2.35 -4.41
N HIS A 21 -11.02 -2.22 -3.72
CA HIS A 21 -10.62 -1.08 -2.90
C HIS A 21 -9.21 -0.59 -3.29
N PRO A 22 -9.03 0.04 -4.49
CA PRO A 22 -7.72 0.26 -5.10
C PRO A 22 -6.97 1.44 -4.49
N SER A 23 -7.09 1.65 -3.19
CA SER A 23 -6.42 2.70 -2.45
C SER A 23 -5.83 2.14 -1.16
N VAL A 24 -4.55 2.40 -0.92
CA VAL A 24 -3.81 1.94 0.25
C VAL A 24 -3.33 3.14 1.05
N GLN A 25 -3.51 3.09 2.37
CA GLN A 25 -3.02 4.09 3.30
C GLN A 25 -2.23 3.45 4.44
N THR A 26 -1.20 4.18 4.89
CA THR A 26 -0.39 3.84 6.07
C THR A 26 -0.47 4.91 7.16
N ASP A 27 -1.17 6.01 6.89
CA ASP A 27 -1.37 7.15 7.80
C ASP A 27 -2.87 7.41 7.97
N THR A 28 -3.40 7.18 9.19
CA THR A 28 -4.83 7.35 9.49
C THR A 28 -5.35 8.75 9.25
N ARG A 29 -4.49 9.79 9.28
CA ARG A 29 -4.86 11.18 9.01
C ARG A 29 -5.19 11.45 7.55
N LYS A 30 -4.73 10.58 6.64
CA LYS A 30 -4.94 10.67 5.19
C LYS A 30 -5.94 9.64 4.68
N LEU A 31 -6.44 8.79 5.58
CA LEU A 31 -7.35 7.71 5.26
C LEU A 31 -8.69 8.26 4.76
N LYS A 32 -9.21 7.64 3.73
CA LYS A 32 -10.52 7.92 3.13
C LYS A 32 -11.40 6.69 3.24
N GLU A 33 -12.70 6.90 3.14
CA GLU A 33 -13.66 5.81 3.07
C GLU A 33 -13.33 4.86 1.91
N GLY A 34 -13.30 3.57 2.20
CA GLY A 34 -12.98 2.52 1.23
C GLY A 34 -11.49 2.19 1.09
N ASP A 35 -10.57 2.90 1.76
CA ASP A 35 -9.13 2.59 1.72
C ASP A 35 -8.83 1.26 2.45
N ILE A 36 -7.76 0.59 2.02
CA ILE A 36 -7.12 -0.49 2.78
C ILE A 36 -6.01 0.13 3.63
N PHE A 37 -6.15 0.06 4.95
CA PHE A 37 -5.14 0.56 5.87
C PHE A 37 -4.12 -0.52 6.21
N PHE A 38 -2.83 -0.24 6.01
CA PHE A 38 -1.72 -1.09 6.45
C PHE A 38 -1.12 -0.56 7.74
N ALA A 39 -1.25 -1.32 8.81
CA ALA A 39 -0.79 -0.99 10.15
C ALA A 39 0.72 -1.24 10.29
N LEU A 40 1.53 -0.37 9.72
CA LEU A 40 2.99 -0.52 9.72
C LEU A 40 3.59 -0.22 11.09
N LYS A 41 4.70 -0.89 11.39
CA LYS A 41 5.55 -0.61 12.56
C LYS A 41 6.86 0.04 12.15
N GLY A 42 7.31 0.97 12.98
CA GLY A 42 8.63 1.58 12.93
C GLY A 42 9.27 1.62 14.33
N PRO A 43 10.50 2.09 14.46
CA PRO A 43 11.23 2.11 15.75
C PRO A 43 10.47 2.86 16.88
N ASN A 44 9.72 3.91 16.52
CA ASN A 44 9.00 4.78 17.47
C ASN A 44 7.50 4.84 17.19
N PHE A 45 6.96 3.92 16.37
CA PHE A 45 5.57 3.96 15.94
C PHE A 45 5.03 2.55 15.75
N ASN A 46 3.81 2.31 16.24
CA ASN A 46 3.08 1.07 16.03
C ASN A 46 1.70 1.36 15.42
N GLY A 47 1.56 1.10 14.12
CA GLY A 47 0.32 1.29 13.36
C GLY A 47 -0.84 0.43 13.85
N ASN A 48 -0.56 -0.74 14.47
CA ASN A 48 -1.60 -1.65 14.96
C ASN A 48 -2.49 -1.00 16.03
N LEU A 49 -1.95 -0.04 16.80
CA LEU A 49 -2.72 0.71 17.80
C LEU A 49 -3.83 1.57 17.18
N PHE A 50 -3.73 1.86 15.90
CA PHE A 50 -4.69 2.69 15.16
C PHE A 50 -5.69 1.87 14.33
N ALA A 51 -5.69 0.54 14.44
CA ALA A 51 -6.58 -0.33 13.67
C ALA A 51 -8.07 0.03 13.88
N LYS A 52 -8.48 0.25 15.14
CA LYS A 52 -9.85 0.66 15.45
C LYS A 52 -10.20 2.02 14.85
N GLN A 53 -9.33 2.99 15.02
CA GLN A 53 -9.51 4.33 14.46
C GLN A 53 -9.60 4.30 12.93
N ALA A 54 -8.80 3.46 12.27
CA ALA A 54 -8.86 3.30 10.81
C ALA A 54 -10.22 2.77 10.35
N LEU A 55 -10.77 1.76 11.05
CA LEU A 55 -12.10 1.22 10.75
C LEU A 55 -13.22 2.25 11.00
N GLU A 56 -13.12 3.02 12.07
CA GLU A 56 -14.07 4.11 12.40
C GLU A 56 -13.99 5.26 11.38
N ALA A 57 -12.81 5.51 10.81
CA ALA A 57 -12.60 6.50 9.75
C ALA A 57 -13.03 6.00 8.35
N GLY A 58 -13.56 4.77 8.24
CA GLY A 58 -14.12 4.23 7.00
C GLY A 58 -13.19 3.35 6.20
N ALA A 59 -12.08 2.83 6.79
CA ALA A 59 -11.27 1.82 6.11
C ALA A 59 -12.12 0.61 5.73
N ALA A 60 -12.01 0.16 4.48
CA ALA A 60 -12.66 -1.07 4.04
C ALA A 60 -12.04 -2.28 4.73
N TYR A 61 -10.72 -2.30 4.83
CA TYR A 61 -9.96 -3.35 5.51
C TYR A 61 -8.75 -2.76 6.25
N VAL A 62 -8.31 -3.47 7.27
CA VAL A 62 -7.07 -3.18 8.00
C VAL A 62 -6.17 -4.41 7.93
N VAL A 63 -4.97 -4.27 7.35
CA VAL A 63 -3.92 -5.29 7.38
C VAL A 63 -3.01 -5.02 8.56
N ALA A 64 -2.97 -5.94 9.52
CA ALA A 64 -2.28 -5.81 10.79
C ALA A 64 -1.39 -7.02 11.07
N ASP A 65 -0.27 -6.81 11.78
CA ASP A 65 0.64 -7.87 12.22
C ASP A 65 0.62 -8.09 13.74
N GLU A 66 -0.35 -7.49 14.43
CA GLU A 66 -0.70 -7.77 15.82
C GLU A 66 -2.20 -8.02 15.94
N THR A 67 -2.57 -8.98 16.79
CA THR A 67 -3.97 -9.27 17.08
C THR A 67 -4.56 -8.13 17.91
N PRO A 68 -5.57 -7.40 17.42
CA PRO A 68 -6.21 -6.34 18.19
C PRO A 68 -7.03 -6.91 19.35
N ALA A 69 -7.25 -6.09 20.39
CA ALA A 69 -8.07 -6.45 21.55
C ALA A 69 -9.58 -6.57 21.26
N PHE A 70 -10.00 -6.24 20.05
CA PHE A 70 -11.38 -6.31 19.58
C PHE A 70 -11.47 -7.17 18.31
N LYS A 71 -12.67 -7.65 18.00
CA LYS A 71 -12.93 -8.47 16.80
C LYS A 71 -13.67 -7.63 15.76
N ASP A 72 -13.17 -7.64 14.54
CA ASP A 72 -13.84 -7.10 13.35
C ASP A 72 -13.41 -7.93 12.15
N GLU A 73 -14.36 -8.34 11.31
CA GLU A 73 -14.07 -9.18 10.10
C GLU A 73 -13.29 -8.44 9.03
N ARG A 74 -13.19 -7.13 9.11
CA ARG A 74 -12.39 -6.30 8.21
C ARG A 74 -10.90 -6.26 8.59
N ILE A 75 -10.50 -6.93 9.68
CA ILE A 75 -9.10 -7.03 10.10
C ILE A 75 -8.49 -8.28 9.50
N LEU A 76 -7.48 -8.07 8.67
CA LEU A 76 -6.69 -9.10 8.01
C LEU A 76 -5.35 -9.22 8.74
N LEU A 77 -5.17 -10.32 9.49
CA LEU A 77 -3.93 -10.57 10.21
C LEU A 77 -2.87 -11.17 9.28
N THR A 78 -1.64 -10.68 9.38
CA THR A 78 -0.47 -11.14 8.64
C THR A 78 0.73 -11.26 9.57
N ASP A 79 1.76 -12.01 9.18
CA ASP A 79 3.01 -12.10 9.94
C ASP A 79 3.78 -10.78 9.94
N HIS A 80 3.72 -10.03 8.82
CA HIS A 80 4.45 -8.78 8.64
C HIS A 80 3.70 -7.83 7.69
N ALA A 81 3.06 -6.79 8.22
CA ALA A 81 2.27 -5.85 7.43
C ALA A 81 3.10 -5.15 6.32
N LEU A 82 4.34 -4.78 6.59
CA LEU A 82 5.22 -4.17 5.58
C LEU A 82 5.58 -5.15 4.46
N VAL A 83 5.92 -6.39 4.79
CA VAL A 83 6.26 -7.42 3.80
C VAL A 83 5.04 -7.72 2.94
N THR A 84 3.86 -7.83 3.54
CA THR A 84 2.60 -8.04 2.83
C THR A 84 2.29 -6.89 1.88
N LEU A 85 2.51 -5.64 2.29
CA LEU A 85 2.35 -4.46 1.42
C LEU A 85 3.31 -4.51 0.22
N GLN A 86 4.57 -4.89 0.44
CA GLN A 86 5.56 -5.04 -0.62
C GLN A 86 5.20 -6.17 -1.58
N GLN A 87 4.69 -7.30 -1.07
CA GLN A 87 4.20 -8.41 -1.88
C GLN A 87 2.99 -8.01 -2.73
N LEU A 88 2.03 -7.29 -2.14
CA LEU A 88 0.87 -6.75 -2.87
C LEU A 88 1.30 -5.80 -3.99
N ALA A 89 2.22 -4.89 -3.69
CA ALA A 89 2.76 -3.96 -4.69
C ALA A 89 3.50 -4.69 -5.81
N GLY A 90 4.33 -5.68 -5.47
CA GLY A 90 5.04 -6.53 -6.43
C GLY A 90 4.07 -7.38 -7.28
N HIS A 91 3.02 -7.93 -6.65
CA HIS A 91 1.98 -8.65 -7.36
C HIS A 91 1.25 -7.74 -8.36
N HIS A 92 0.79 -6.58 -7.90
CA HIS A 92 0.13 -5.57 -8.75
C HIS A 92 1.04 -5.14 -9.91
N ARG A 93 2.33 -4.88 -9.64
CA ARG A 93 3.31 -4.51 -10.68
C ARG A 93 3.42 -5.57 -11.78
N ARG A 94 3.36 -6.86 -11.44
CA ARG A 94 3.46 -7.97 -12.41
C ARG A 94 2.25 -8.10 -13.34
N GLN A 95 1.13 -7.46 -13.01
CA GLN A 95 -0.05 -7.43 -13.90
C GLN A 95 0.13 -6.52 -15.13
N PHE A 96 1.20 -5.73 -15.17
CA PHE A 96 1.44 -4.77 -16.25
C PHE A 96 2.69 -5.13 -17.04
N SER A 97 2.55 -5.15 -18.36
CA SER A 97 3.64 -5.34 -19.33
C SER A 97 4.26 -4.01 -19.81
N ILE A 98 3.83 -2.87 -19.25
CA ILE A 98 4.36 -1.56 -19.61
C ILE A 98 5.82 -1.37 -19.17
N PRO A 99 6.65 -0.63 -19.93
CA PRO A 99 8.01 -0.30 -19.54
C PRO A 99 8.06 0.54 -18.25
N PHE A 100 9.05 0.27 -17.39
CA PHE A 100 9.35 1.06 -16.21
C PHE A 100 10.76 1.60 -16.29
N ILE A 101 10.91 2.89 -16.02
CA ILE A 101 12.19 3.57 -15.99
C ILE A 101 12.47 3.95 -14.55
N ALA A 102 13.55 3.40 -13.98
CA ALA A 102 14.03 3.76 -12.66
C ALA A 102 15.22 4.72 -12.81
N ILE A 103 15.19 5.81 -12.04
CA ILE A 103 16.25 6.83 -12.04
C ILE A 103 16.88 6.85 -10.64
N THR A 104 18.17 6.54 -10.58
CA THR A 104 18.95 6.55 -9.35
C THR A 104 20.15 7.50 -9.51
N GLY A 105 20.77 7.88 -8.40
CA GLY A 105 21.94 8.77 -8.36
C GLY A 105 21.97 9.62 -7.09
N SER A 106 23.11 10.23 -6.80
CA SER A 106 23.27 11.13 -5.64
C SER A 106 22.53 12.46 -5.83
N ASN A 107 22.59 13.04 -7.04
CA ASN A 107 21.98 14.34 -7.36
C ASN A 107 21.14 14.25 -8.63
N GLY A 108 20.22 15.20 -8.83
CA GLY A 108 19.50 15.41 -10.08
C GLY A 108 18.36 14.41 -10.38
N LYS A 109 18.09 13.43 -9.52
CA LYS A 109 17.04 12.41 -9.75
C LYS A 109 15.68 13.02 -10.11
N THR A 110 15.22 13.99 -9.31
CA THR A 110 13.91 14.63 -9.51
C THR A 110 13.88 15.40 -10.83
N THR A 111 14.91 16.21 -11.11
CA THR A 111 15.01 16.96 -12.37
C THR A 111 15.04 16.03 -13.58
N THR A 112 15.87 14.97 -13.53
CA THR A 112 15.93 13.97 -14.61
C THR A 112 14.60 13.28 -14.82
N LYS A 113 13.92 12.90 -13.73
CA LYS A 113 12.57 12.31 -13.80
C LYS A 113 11.57 13.22 -14.50
N GLU A 114 11.55 14.51 -14.13
CA GLU A 114 10.62 15.48 -14.75
C GLU A 114 10.93 15.72 -16.23
N LEU A 115 12.22 15.79 -16.60
CA LEU A 115 12.62 15.94 -18.00
C LEU A 115 12.24 14.71 -18.83
N VAL A 116 12.53 13.50 -18.34
CA VAL A 116 12.15 12.25 -19.00
C VAL A 116 10.63 12.17 -19.17
N HIS A 117 9.88 12.52 -18.10
CA HIS A 117 8.43 12.55 -18.17
C HIS A 117 7.92 13.55 -19.21
N ALA A 118 8.46 14.77 -19.25
CA ALA A 118 8.07 15.81 -20.20
C ALA A 118 8.29 15.36 -21.66
N VAL A 119 9.44 14.73 -21.93
CA VAL A 119 9.76 14.22 -23.27
C VAL A 119 8.83 13.06 -23.65
N LEU A 120 8.69 12.05 -22.78
CA LEU A 120 7.89 10.87 -23.10
C LEU A 120 6.39 11.17 -23.20
N SER A 121 5.89 12.11 -22.41
CA SER A 121 4.46 12.47 -22.42
C SER A 121 4.03 13.20 -23.71
N SER A 122 4.98 13.67 -24.52
CA SER A 122 4.66 14.22 -25.85
C SER A 122 4.13 13.17 -26.84
N SER A 123 4.47 11.89 -26.64
CA SER A 123 4.13 10.81 -27.57
C SER A 123 3.46 9.60 -26.90
N TYR A 124 3.55 9.49 -25.58
CA TYR A 124 3.04 8.35 -24.81
C TYR A 124 2.23 8.79 -23.61
N LYS A 125 1.22 7.98 -23.21
CA LYS A 125 0.56 8.14 -21.91
C LYS A 125 1.52 7.68 -20.81
N THR A 126 2.09 8.61 -20.08
CA THR A 126 3.10 8.34 -19.05
C THR A 126 2.62 8.71 -17.66
N TYR A 127 3.15 7.99 -16.67
CA TYR A 127 2.95 8.27 -15.25
C TYR A 127 4.30 8.43 -14.57
N THR A 128 4.37 9.29 -13.58
CA THR A 128 5.58 9.50 -12.78
C THR A 128 5.25 9.56 -11.28
N THR A 129 6.20 9.21 -10.44
CA THR A 129 6.06 9.37 -8.99
C THR A 129 5.93 10.85 -8.61
N ARG A 130 4.96 11.16 -7.74
CA ARG A 130 4.78 12.52 -7.22
C ARG A 130 5.76 12.76 -6.07
N GLY A 131 6.49 13.87 -6.14
CA GLY A 131 7.44 14.25 -5.09
C GLY A 131 8.67 13.34 -5.01
N ASN A 132 9.37 13.47 -3.91
CA ASN A 132 10.57 12.70 -3.59
C ASN A 132 10.22 11.70 -2.48
N LEU A 133 10.08 10.43 -2.84
CA LEU A 133 9.73 9.33 -1.94
C LEU A 133 11.00 8.59 -1.46
N ASN A 134 12.09 9.33 -1.20
CA ASN A 134 13.29 8.74 -0.62
C ASN A 134 13.03 8.42 0.85
N ASN A 135 13.01 7.16 1.16
CA ASN A 135 13.07 6.64 2.53
C ASN A 135 14.47 6.10 2.80
#